data_4cf261b0434ceed3f2bbec614d402ed5
#
_entry.id   4cf261b0434ceed3f2bbec614d402ed5
#
_cell.length_a   1.000
_cell.length_b   1.000
_cell.length_c   1.000
_cell.angle_alpha   90.00
_cell.angle_beta   90.00
_cell.angle_gamma   90.00
#
_symmetry.space_group_name_H-M   'P 1'
#
loop_
_entity.id
_entity.type
_entity.pdbx_description
1 polymer ?
#
loop_
_entity_poly.entity_id
_entity_poly.type
_entity_poly.pdbx_seq_one_letter_code
_entity_poly.pdbx_strand_id
1 'polypeptide(L)'
;MRHFSTARLTMFTILSIALTYMITAESCNKAQLDQLKPSTPTDTVATTAPITGKEYILVPDAAGHLVVDGSIYKGGDVISLKGNFAAVVFNNLRGSAGSPIIVRNATGTVTTIGNPTWNGGSWATALSFSDCHYVKVGGQSSKSNFVVSGSTQSSRQAYFNVALAKHSDNFEVSNITIQNGGTGLWAKTEVVASDATTQYPNSYMENLLIHDVSISGTFNEAMYIGHTATYWDMTTNAPYYGAPSGFTSGQQYAQPIKWRNVKIYNNSVSGSGADGIQTSAIDGLEVYGNEVTNWATKHGSADAGGILIGGRTTNTNVHDNYVHDGWGELCQFYGSGENGATHIIKNNLFRDNQLDGVSLRGTNNAVVQIVNNTIARIGGVGIRINGYLGMTAPQVVNSNAIIQPRTTGGTIYPNAYIYTENGGTVTEGTGGYANAKLPTVDSALVDINNYYMPMAGSPLLSIGYKK
;
A
#
# COMPACT_ATOMS: atom_id res chain seq x y z
N MET A 1 27.43 39.02 -53.63
CA MET A 1 28.55 39.39 -52.75
C MET A 1 28.17 39.09 -51.28
N ARG A 2 28.94 38.16 -50.71
CA ARG A 2 29.11 37.89 -49.25
C ARG A 2 27.93 37.52 -48.39
N HIS A 3 27.66 36.22 -48.32
CA HIS A 3 27.16 35.54 -47.14
C HIS A 3 28.33 35.33 -46.14
N PHE A 4 28.18 35.78 -44.91
CA PHE A 4 28.96 35.32 -43.74
C PHE A 4 27.99 34.98 -42.60
N SER A 5 27.79 33.71 -42.41
CA SER A 5 28.08 32.93 -41.21
C SER A 5 27.37 33.36 -39.93
N THR A 6 26.22 32.72 -39.69
CA THR A 6 25.49 32.67 -38.39
C THR A 6 25.73 31.37 -37.60
N ALA A 7 26.77 30.60 -37.94
CA ALA A 7 27.00 29.25 -37.40
C ALA A 7 27.89 29.19 -36.14
N ARG A 8 28.39 30.30 -35.60
CA ARG A 8 29.33 30.29 -34.46
C ARG A 8 28.73 30.73 -33.11
N LEU A 9 27.49 31.22 -33.06
CA LEU A 9 26.89 31.70 -31.80
C LEU A 9 26.05 30.63 -31.10
N THR A 10 25.62 29.57 -31.81
CA THR A 10 24.76 28.51 -31.26
C THR A 10 25.55 27.44 -30.48
N MET A 11 26.84 27.32 -30.69
CA MET A 11 27.66 26.27 -30.06
C MET A 11 28.14 26.62 -28.62
N PHE A 12 28.23 27.90 -28.29
CA PHE A 12 28.63 28.34 -26.95
C PHE A 12 27.49 28.35 -25.93
N THR A 13 26.24 28.51 -26.38
CA THR A 13 25.04 28.51 -25.50
C THR A 13 24.63 27.12 -25.10
N ILE A 14 24.87 26.10 -25.97
CA ILE A 14 24.56 24.71 -25.66
C ILE A 14 25.54 24.11 -24.66
N LEU A 15 26.82 24.53 -24.71
CA LEU A 15 27.86 24.03 -23.80
C LEU A 15 27.70 24.58 -22.37
N SER A 16 27.23 25.82 -22.20
CA SER A 16 26.97 26.42 -20.90
C SER A 16 25.71 25.84 -20.20
N ILE A 17 24.70 25.45 -20.97
CA ILE A 17 23.48 24.81 -20.44
C ILE A 17 23.78 23.37 -19.99
N ALA A 18 24.58 22.62 -20.75
CA ALA A 18 24.99 21.27 -20.37
C ALA A 18 25.88 21.24 -19.11
N LEU A 19 26.77 22.24 -18.92
CA LEU A 19 27.61 22.33 -17.75
C LEU A 19 26.84 22.75 -16.49
N THR A 20 25.82 23.59 -16.63
CA THR A 20 24.94 23.99 -15.52
C THR A 20 24.03 22.84 -15.07
N TYR A 21 23.59 21.97 -16.01
CA TYR A 21 22.80 20.77 -15.67
C TYR A 21 23.63 19.68 -14.96
N MET A 22 24.90 19.52 -15.29
CA MET A 22 25.79 18.58 -14.57
C MET A 22 26.09 19.01 -13.14
N ILE A 23 26.26 20.31 -12.89
CA ILE A 23 26.56 20.82 -11.55
C ILE A 23 25.33 20.77 -10.63
N THR A 24 24.12 20.92 -11.17
CA THR A 24 22.88 20.82 -10.39
C THR A 24 22.46 19.38 -10.10
N ALA A 25 22.84 18.41 -10.94
CA ALA A 25 22.55 16.99 -10.70
C ALA A 25 23.39 16.39 -9.55
N GLU A 26 24.66 16.81 -9.42
CA GLU A 26 25.51 16.34 -8.31
C GLU A 26 25.16 16.99 -6.94
N SER A 27 24.72 18.24 -6.92
CA SER A 27 24.35 18.92 -5.68
C SER A 27 22.98 18.49 -5.13
N CYS A 28 22.06 18.03 -6.01
CA CYS A 28 20.74 17.56 -5.60
C CYS A 28 20.79 16.20 -4.87
N ASN A 29 21.70 15.30 -5.29
CA ASN A 29 21.82 13.97 -4.70
C ASN A 29 22.34 13.97 -3.25
N LYS A 30 23.24 14.87 -2.90
CA LYS A 30 23.81 14.91 -1.56
C LYS A 30 22.86 15.55 -0.52
N ALA A 31 22.18 16.62 -0.89
CA ALA A 31 21.24 17.30 0.01
C ALA A 31 19.96 16.49 0.25
N GLN A 32 19.48 15.70 -0.74
CA GLN A 32 18.34 14.80 -0.57
C GLN A 32 18.68 13.56 0.26
N LEU A 33 19.88 13.02 0.14
CA LEU A 33 20.32 11.87 0.94
C LEU A 33 20.62 12.24 2.40
N ASP A 34 21.09 13.46 2.67
CA ASP A 34 21.28 13.95 4.04
C ASP A 34 19.95 14.24 4.77
N GLN A 35 18.87 14.49 4.05
CA GLN A 35 17.51 14.57 4.61
C GLN A 35 16.90 13.20 4.91
N LEU A 36 17.48 12.11 4.40
CA LEU A 36 17.06 10.72 4.63
C LEU A 36 17.70 10.11 5.91
N LYS A 37 18.30 10.91 6.79
CA LYS A 37 18.62 10.40 8.14
C LYS A 37 17.32 9.92 8.77
N PRO A 38 17.23 8.66 9.25
CA PRO A 38 16.07 8.20 9.97
C PRO A 38 15.88 9.14 11.16
N SER A 39 14.82 9.93 11.15
CA SER A 39 14.27 10.37 12.41
C SER A 39 13.87 9.07 13.11
N THR A 40 14.55 8.72 14.18
CA THR A 40 14.08 7.69 15.10
C THR A 40 12.59 7.96 15.29
N PRO A 41 11.69 7.02 14.98
CA PRO A 41 10.31 7.18 15.39
C PRO A 41 10.37 7.31 16.90
N THR A 42 10.15 8.51 17.42
CA THR A 42 9.69 8.62 18.78
C THR A 42 8.33 7.98 18.76
N ASP A 43 8.28 6.69 19.14
CA ASP A 43 7.07 6.05 19.58
C ASP A 43 6.50 6.93 20.70
N THR A 44 5.74 7.91 20.31
CA THR A 44 4.74 8.46 21.22
C THR A 44 3.77 7.32 21.38
N VAL A 45 3.97 6.54 22.45
CA VAL A 45 2.91 5.69 23.04
C VAL A 45 1.65 6.53 22.92
N ALA A 46 0.71 6.09 22.10
CA ALA A 46 -0.56 6.76 21.96
C ALA A 46 -1.17 6.80 23.35
N THR A 47 -0.98 7.93 24.02
CA THR A 47 -1.67 8.20 25.27
C THR A 47 -3.14 8.16 24.88
N THR A 48 -3.83 7.13 25.36
CA THR A 48 -5.28 7.01 25.19
C THR A 48 -5.86 8.32 25.68
N ALA A 49 -6.34 9.14 24.73
CA ALA A 49 -7.02 10.38 25.11
C ALA A 49 -8.10 10.03 26.12
N PRO A 50 -8.24 10.76 27.21
CA PRO A 50 -9.24 10.44 28.24
C PRO A 50 -10.60 10.38 27.57
N ILE A 51 -11.35 9.29 27.84
CA ILE A 51 -12.72 9.13 27.38
C ILE A 51 -13.52 10.27 27.99
N THR A 52 -13.96 11.20 27.16
CA THR A 52 -14.68 12.40 27.61
C THR A 52 -16.19 12.27 27.40
N GLY A 53 -16.62 11.29 26.59
CA GLY A 53 -18.03 11.05 26.24
C GLY A 53 -18.65 9.90 27.03
N LYS A 54 -19.87 9.55 26.66
CA LYS A 54 -20.67 8.49 27.25
C LYS A 54 -20.30 7.13 26.63
N GLU A 55 -20.31 6.06 27.41
CA GLU A 55 -20.21 4.70 26.91
C GLU A 55 -21.59 4.09 26.69
N TYR A 56 -21.75 3.45 25.52
CA TYR A 56 -22.94 2.72 25.12
C TYR A 56 -22.56 1.25 24.85
N ILE A 57 -23.16 0.34 25.60
CA ILE A 57 -22.94 -1.10 25.37
C ILE A 57 -24.03 -1.60 24.44
N LEU A 58 -23.61 -2.09 23.25
CA LEU A 58 -24.51 -2.60 22.24
C LEU A 58 -24.36 -4.12 22.12
N VAL A 59 -25.48 -4.80 21.92
CA VAL A 59 -25.58 -6.26 21.76
C VAL A 59 -26.29 -6.56 20.44
N PRO A 60 -26.09 -7.76 19.86
CA PRO A 60 -26.77 -8.15 18.63
C PRO A 60 -28.28 -8.36 18.88
N ASP A 61 -29.06 -8.23 17.81
CA ASP A 61 -30.44 -8.71 17.78
C ASP A 61 -30.52 -10.25 17.77
N ALA A 62 -31.74 -10.79 17.70
CA ALA A 62 -31.96 -12.24 17.67
C ALA A 62 -31.36 -12.95 16.44
N ALA A 63 -31.11 -12.23 15.34
CA ALA A 63 -30.48 -12.73 14.13
C ALA A 63 -28.94 -12.54 14.13
N GLY A 64 -28.40 -11.95 15.18
CA GLY A 64 -26.99 -11.63 15.31
C GLY A 64 -26.60 -10.32 14.62
N HIS A 65 -27.54 -9.48 14.22
CA HIS A 65 -27.24 -8.23 13.50
C HIS A 65 -27.30 -7.03 14.43
N LEU A 66 -26.56 -5.98 14.04
CA LEU A 66 -26.63 -4.66 14.65
C LEU A 66 -26.55 -3.61 13.55
N VAL A 67 -27.59 -2.77 13.45
CA VAL A 67 -27.59 -1.58 12.58
C VAL A 67 -27.69 -0.34 13.45
N VAL A 68 -26.74 0.55 13.31
CA VAL A 68 -26.61 1.76 14.14
C VAL A 68 -26.75 3.00 13.26
N ASP A 69 -27.70 3.86 13.60
CA ASP A 69 -27.72 5.23 13.14
C ASP A 69 -26.81 6.07 14.06
N GLY A 70 -25.74 6.58 13.48
CA GLY A 70 -24.72 7.35 14.19
C GLY A 70 -25.19 8.73 14.67
N SER A 71 -26.32 9.23 14.19
CA SER A 71 -26.80 10.59 14.48
C SER A 71 -27.05 10.87 15.97
N ILE A 72 -27.25 9.83 16.76
CA ILE A 72 -27.49 9.92 18.21
C ILE A 72 -26.20 10.01 19.05
N TYR A 73 -25.05 9.70 18.46
CA TYR A 73 -23.74 9.71 19.14
C TYR A 73 -23.00 11.02 18.88
N LYS A 74 -22.12 11.38 19.80
CA LYS A 74 -21.34 12.60 19.75
C LYS A 74 -19.84 12.29 19.78
N GLY A 75 -19.05 13.22 19.33
CA GLY A 75 -17.60 13.13 19.47
C GLY A 75 -17.17 12.85 20.92
N GLY A 76 -16.27 11.87 21.10
CA GLY A 76 -15.81 11.37 22.38
C GLY A 76 -16.63 10.24 22.96
N ASP A 77 -17.79 9.91 22.40
CA ASP A 77 -18.57 8.75 22.84
C ASP A 77 -17.87 7.43 22.49
N VAL A 78 -18.13 6.42 23.34
CA VAL A 78 -17.60 5.06 23.18
C VAL A 78 -18.76 4.09 22.91
N ILE A 79 -18.66 3.37 21.79
CA ILE A 79 -19.58 2.30 21.43
C ILE A 79 -18.89 0.97 21.71
N SER A 80 -19.30 0.32 22.78
CA SER A 80 -18.74 -0.95 23.24
C SER A 80 -19.61 -2.10 22.78
N LEU A 81 -19.10 -2.93 21.87
CA LEU A 81 -19.78 -4.10 21.35
C LEU A 81 -19.62 -5.28 22.32
N LYS A 82 -20.71 -5.97 22.66
CA LYS A 82 -20.70 -7.10 23.58
C LYS A 82 -21.42 -8.30 22.97
N GLY A 83 -20.67 -9.35 22.68
CA GLY A 83 -21.20 -10.61 22.16
C GLY A 83 -20.70 -10.98 20.76
N ASN A 84 -21.41 -11.91 20.12
CA ASN A 84 -21.11 -12.41 18.77
C ASN A 84 -22.13 -11.84 17.79
N PHE A 85 -21.63 -11.18 16.76
CA PHE A 85 -22.47 -10.55 15.73
C PHE A 85 -22.28 -11.27 14.41
N ALA A 86 -23.35 -11.52 13.69
CA ALA A 86 -23.29 -11.97 12.29
C ALA A 86 -22.91 -10.79 11.36
N ALA A 87 -23.40 -9.57 11.66
CA ALA A 87 -23.02 -8.35 10.97
C ALA A 87 -23.25 -7.12 11.84
N VAL A 88 -22.39 -6.11 11.68
CA VAL A 88 -22.51 -4.80 12.33
C VAL A 88 -22.39 -3.71 11.27
N VAL A 89 -23.37 -2.82 11.22
CA VAL A 89 -23.43 -1.70 10.27
C VAL A 89 -23.55 -0.38 11.03
N PHE A 90 -22.58 0.49 10.84
CA PHE A 90 -22.61 1.87 11.32
C PHE A 90 -22.89 2.83 10.17
N ASN A 91 -23.85 3.70 10.32
CA ASN A 91 -24.14 4.78 9.40
C ASN A 91 -24.04 6.12 10.10
N ASN A 92 -23.45 7.11 9.43
CA ASN A 92 -23.46 8.52 9.85
C ASN A 92 -22.83 8.82 11.22
N LEU A 93 -21.83 8.06 11.67
CA LEU A 93 -21.05 8.43 12.86
C LEU A 93 -20.28 9.72 12.59
N ARG A 94 -20.37 10.70 13.50
CA ARG A 94 -19.73 12.01 13.36
C ARG A 94 -18.94 12.37 14.64
N GLY A 95 -17.68 11.97 14.69
CA GLY A 95 -16.73 12.50 15.66
C GLY A 95 -16.13 13.83 15.22
N SER A 96 -15.00 14.19 15.82
CA SER A 96 -14.14 15.30 15.41
C SER A 96 -12.66 14.95 15.66
N ALA A 97 -11.73 15.73 15.09
CA ALA A 97 -10.29 15.48 15.24
C ALA A 97 -9.84 15.39 16.72
N GLY A 98 -10.36 16.25 17.59
CA GLY A 98 -10.03 16.22 19.02
C GLY A 98 -10.92 15.32 19.86
N SER A 99 -11.97 14.73 19.29
CA SER A 99 -12.97 13.93 19.98
C SER A 99 -13.55 12.87 19.03
N PRO A 100 -12.79 11.87 18.61
CA PRO A 100 -13.31 10.79 17.77
C PRO A 100 -14.32 9.93 18.50
N ILE A 101 -15.24 9.30 17.77
CA ILE A 101 -16.07 8.23 18.33
C ILE A 101 -15.24 6.95 18.36
N ILE A 102 -15.29 6.22 19.48
CA ILE A 102 -14.54 4.99 19.66
C ILE A 102 -15.48 3.79 19.55
N VAL A 103 -15.20 2.85 18.66
CA VAL A 103 -15.89 1.57 18.52
C VAL A 103 -14.94 0.47 18.99
N ARG A 104 -15.34 -0.29 20.03
CA ARG A 104 -14.47 -1.32 20.62
C ARG A 104 -15.26 -2.50 21.17
N ASN A 105 -14.58 -3.56 21.61
CA ASN A 105 -15.21 -4.58 22.44
C ASN A 105 -15.55 -4.02 23.85
N ALA A 106 -16.60 -4.52 24.47
CA ALA A 106 -16.88 -4.17 25.87
C ALA A 106 -15.78 -4.69 26.81
N THR A 107 -15.53 -3.94 27.84
CA THR A 107 -14.46 -4.23 28.81
C THR A 107 -14.56 -5.66 29.36
N GLY A 108 -13.46 -6.38 29.34
CA GLY A 108 -13.36 -7.76 29.84
C GLY A 108 -14.07 -8.81 28.96
N THR A 109 -14.48 -8.45 27.74
CA THR A 109 -15.15 -9.39 26.82
C THR A 109 -14.40 -9.54 25.50
N VAL A 110 -14.61 -10.67 24.83
CA VAL A 110 -14.27 -10.86 23.43
C VAL A 110 -15.50 -10.56 22.58
N THR A 111 -15.33 -9.79 21.51
CA THR A 111 -16.37 -9.54 20.51
C THR A 111 -15.95 -10.21 19.22
N THR A 112 -16.83 -11.03 18.65
CA THR A 112 -16.65 -11.64 17.33
C THR A 112 -17.71 -11.10 16.37
N ILE A 113 -17.28 -10.65 15.18
CA ILE A 113 -18.16 -10.10 14.15
C ILE A 113 -17.93 -10.89 12.86
N GLY A 114 -19.01 -11.37 12.24
CA GLY A 114 -18.99 -12.05 10.94
C GLY A 114 -19.80 -13.32 10.92
N ASN A 115 -19.99 -13.84 9.71
CA ASN A 115 -20.77 -15.04 9.46
C ASN A 115 -19.94 -16.09 8.70
N PRO A 116 -19.27 -17.02 9.37
CA PRO A 116 -18.47 -18.06 8.75
C PRO A 116 -19.24 -18.98 7.79
N THR A 117 -20.56 -19.06 7.95
CA THR A 117 -21.45 -19.91 7.13
C THR A 117 -22.16 -19.15 6.02
N TRP A 118 -21.90 -17.84 5.87
CA TRP A 118 -22.49 -17.06 4.78
C TRP A 118 -22.07 -17.63 3.41
N ASN A 119 -23.04 -17.88 2.55
CA ASN A 119 -22.82 -18.47 1.23
C ASN A 119 -23.63 -17.77 0.12
N GLY A 120 -23.62 -16.43 0.14
CA GLY A 120 -24.34 -15.57 -0.82
C GLY A 120 -25.55 -14.87 -0.19
N GLY A 121 -26.07 -13.89 -0.93
CA GLY A 121 -27.23 -13.09 -0.50
C GLY A 121 -26.86 -11.88 0.36
N SER A 122 -27.82 -11.42 1.16
CA SER A 122 -27.67 -10.25 2.03
C SER A 122 -26.59 -10.43 3.11
N TRP A 123 -26.15 -9.34 3.71
CA TRP A 123 -25.16 -9.32 4.80
C TRP A 123 -23.78 -9.88 4.38
N ALA A 124 -23.35 -9.50 3.17
CA ALA A 124 -22.04 -9.86 2.63
C ALA A 124 -20.87 -9.07 3.26
N THR A 125 -21.11 -8.36 4.37
CA THR A 125 -20.09 -7.60 5.11
C THR A 125 -20.24 -7.82 6.60
N ALA A 126 -19.15 -8.15 7.27
CA ALA A 126 -19.18 -8.37 8.72
C ALA A 126 -19.28 -7.04 9.48
N LEU A 127 -18.35 -6.12 9.29
CA LEU A 127 -18.30 -4.82 9.95
C LEU A 127 -18.20 -3.72 8.90
N SER A 128 -19.19 -2.84 8.83
CA SER A 128 -19.18 -1.74 7.87
C SER A 128 -19.44 -0.39 8.50
N PHE A 129 -18.76 0.61 7.94
CA PHE A 129 -18.94 2.03 8.23
C PHE A 129 -19.32 2.73 6.92
N SER A 130 -20.44 3.42 6.93
CA SER A 130 -21.01 4.10 5.78
C SER A 130 -21.23 5.56 6.11
N ASP A 131 -20.53 6.45 5.43
CA ASP A 131 -20.58 7.90 5.68
C ASP A 131 -20.25 8.23 7.15
N CYS A 132 -19.12 7.68 7.65
CA CYS A 132 -18.66 7.86 9.02
C CYS A 132 -17.35 8.65 9.04
N HIS A 133 -17.21 9.58 10.00
CA HIS A 133 -16.04 10.46 10.08
C HIS A 133 -15.51 10.58 11.50
N TYR A 134 -14.19 10.63 11.64
CA TYR A 134 -13.47 10.72 12.90
C TYR A 134 -13.86 9.58 13.85
N VAL A 135 -13.59 8.36 13.39
CA VAL A 135 -13.88 7.12 14.14
C VAL A 135 -12.59 6.35 14.38
N LYS A 136 -12.43 5.85 15.60
CA LYS A 136 -11.41 4.87 15.97
C LYS A 136 -12.08 3.53 16.22
N VAL A 137 -11.64 2.48 15.54
CA VAL A 137 -12.17 1.13 15.72
C VAL A 137 -11.07 0.16 16.10
N GLY A 138 -11.27 -0.60 17.17
CA GLY A 138 -10.26 -1.55 17.58
C GLY A 138 -10.50 -2.27 18.89
N GLY A 139 -9.72 -3.31 19.15
CA GLY A 139 -9.77 -4.08 20.37
C GLY A 139 -9.23 -3.32 21.56
N GLN A 140 -9.95 -3.33 22.65
CA GLN A 140 -9.46 -2.85 23.93
C GLN A 140 -8.50 -3.89 24.52
N SER A 141 -7.31 -3.46 24.88
CA SER A 141 -6.24 -4.25 25.52
C SER A 141 -5.55 -5.28 24.61
N SER A 142 -6.21 -5.88 23.64
CA SER A 142 -5.61 -6.86 22.72
C SER A 142 -6.42 -7.00 21.44
N LYS A 143 -5.75 -7.22 20.33
CA LYS A 143 -6.40 -7.54 19.03
C LYS A 143 -7.20 -8.84 19.06
N SER A 144 -6.88 -9.78 19.93
CA SER A 144 -7.66 -11.01 20.11
C SER A 144 -9.03 -10.78 20.79
N ASN A 145 -9.27 -9.61 21.37
CA ASN A 145 -10.55 -9.26 21.98
C ASN A 145 -11.55 -8.67 20.97
N PHE A 146 -11.09 -8.31 19.77
CA PHE A 146 -11.94 -7.81 18.70
C PHE A 146 -11.63 -8.59 17.40
N VAL A 147 -12.47 -9.57 17.10
CA VAL A 147 -12.24 -10.51 16.00
C VAL A 147 -13.29 -10.29 14.92
N VAL A 148 -12.86 -10.08 13.68
CA VAL A 148 -13.73 -10.07 12.50
C VAL A 148 -13.45 -11.33 11.69
N SER A 149 -14.42 -12.26 11.64
CA SER A 149 -14.27 -13.57 11.02
C SER A 149 -15.26 -13.76 9.88
N GLY A 150 -14.77 -13.69 8.65
CA GLY A 150 -15.59 -13.79 7.47
C GLY A 150 -15.96 -15.23 7.09
N SER A 151 -16.68 -15.34 5.97
CA SER A 151 -17.13 -16.61 5.44
C SER A 151 -15.99 -17.56 5.08
N THR A 152 -16.21 -18.86 5.32
CA THR A 152 -15.35 -19.95 4.86
C THR A 152 -15.98 -20.75 3.70
N GLN A 153 -17.16 -20.35 3.22
CA GLN A 153 -17.92 -21.04 2.20
C GLN A 153 -17.43 -20.75 0.77
N SER A 154 -17.98 -21.42 -0.22
CA SER A 154 -17.60 -21.29 -1.63
C SER A 154 -17.85 -19.88 -2.21
N SER A 155 -18.84 -19.15 -1.72
CA SER A 155 -19.13 -17.76 -2.14
C SER A 155 -18.30 -16.70 -1.41
N ARG A 156 -17.35 -17.08 -0.56
CA ARG A 156 -16.60 -16.15 0.31
C ARG A 156 -15.85 -15.03 -0.42
N GLN A 157 -15.57 -15.19 -1.72
CA GLN A 157 -14.94 -14.13 -2.52
C GLN A 157 -15.74 -12.81 -2.55
N ALA A 158 -17.06 -12.87 -2.35
CA ALA A 158 -17.93 -11.70 -2.29
C ALA A 158 -18.16 -11.17 -0.86
N TYR A 159 -17.44 -11.71 0.14
CA TYR A 159 -17.61 -11.31 1.54
C TYR A 159 -16.53 -10.31 1.96
N PHE A 160 -16.94 -9.18 2.54
CA PHE A 160 -16.04 -8.19 3.09
C PHE A 160 -16.00 -8.32 4.62
N ASN A 161 -14.78 -8.35 5.20
CA ASN A 161 -14.70 -8.41 6.67
C ASN A 161 -14.88 -7.03 7.29
N VAL A 162 -14.05 -6.05 6.93
CA VAL A 162 -14.18 -4.66 7.37
C VAL A 162 -14.32 -3.77 6.16
N ALA A 163 -15.35 -2.92 6.11
CA ALA A 163 -15.58 -2.00 5.00
C ALA A 163 -15.74 -0.56 5.49
N LEU A 164 -14.90 0.34 4.95
CA LEU A 164 -15.05 1.80 5.06
C LEU A 164 -15.59 2.30 3.72
N ALA A 165 -16.87 2.63 3.65
CA ALA A 165 -17.60 2.93 2.42
C ALA A 165 -18.26 4.30 2.46
N LYS A 166 -18.75 4.76 1.32
CA LYS A 166 -19.52 6.01 1.16
C LYS A 166 -18.86 7.21 1.86
N HIS A 167 -17.64 7.53 1.46
CA HIS A 167 -16.90 8.68 1.98
C HIS A 167 -16.60 8.59 3.50
N SER A 168 -16.43 7.37 4.04
CA SER A 168 -15.97 7.24 5.42
C SER A 168 -14.49 7.55 5.50
N ASP A 169 -14.10 8.54 6.30
CA ASP A 169 -12.74 9.04 6.40
C ASP A 169 -12.36 9.51 7.80
N ASN A 170 -11.12 9.99 7.99
CA ASN A 170 -10.57 10.32 9.30
C ASN A 170 -10.70 9.13 10.28
N PHE A 171 -10.21 7.97 9.83
CA PHE A 171 -10.33 6.69 10.51
C PHE A 171 -9.02 6.19 11.08
N GLU A 172 -9.11 5.53 12.23
CA GLU A 172 -8.08 4.67 12.78
C GLU A 172 -8.64 3.26 12.97
N VAL A 173 -8.00 2.27 12.35
CA VAL A 173 -8.30 0.84 12.50
C VAL A 173 -7.10 0.18 13.16
N SER A 174 -7.26 -0.30 14.39
CA SER A 174 -6.13 -0.83 15.15
C SER A 174 -6.53 -1.96 16.10
N ASN A 175 -5.56 -2.79 16.48
CA ASN A 175 -5.78 -3.86 17.46
C ASN A 175 -6.98 -4.78 17.10
N ILE A 176 -7.09 -5.19 15.86
CA ILE A 176 -8.14 -6.09 15.35
C ILE A 176 -7.50 -7.36 14.79
N THR A 177 -8.14 -8.50 15.00
CA THR A 177 -7.89 -9.73 14.25
C THR A 177 -8.94 -9.88 13.17
N ILE A 178 -8.51 -9.99 11.90
CA ILE A 178 -9.37 -10.21 10.73
C ILE A 178 -8.98 -11.56 10.11
N GLN A 179 -9.96 -12.41 9.84
CA GLN A 179 -9.66 -13.74 9.30
C GLN A 179 -10.72 -14.24 8.33
N ASN A 180 -10.29 -15.07 7.38
CA ASN A 180 -11.16 -15.68 6.34
C ASN A 180 -11.86 -14.63 5.46
N GLY A 181 -13.03 -14.96 4.90
CA GLY A 181 -13.81 -14.08 4.02
C GLY A 181 -13.18 -13.88 2.64
N GLY A 182 -13.68 -12.92 1.92
CA GLY A 182 -13.16 -12.46 0.64
C GLY A 182 -12.05 -11.45 0.83
N THR A 183 -12.38 -10.19 1.01
CA THR A 183 -11.41 -9.11 1.28
C THR A 183 -11.38 -8.78 2.78
N GLY A 184 -10.18 -8.66 3.34
CA GLY A 184 -10.00 -8.43 4.77
C GLY A 184 -10.41 -7.02 5.20
N LEU A 185 -9.70 -5.99 4.76
CA LEU A 185 -10.05 -4.59 4.98
C LEU A 185 -10.19 -3.88 3.65
N TRP A 186 -11.36 -3.31 3.42
CA TRP A 186 -11.71 -2.60 2.20
C TRP A 186 -12.06 -1.13 2.53
N ALA A 187 -11.37 -0.17 1.93
CA ALA A 187 -11.55 1.25 2.20
C ALA A 187 -11.54 2.06 0.91
N LYS A 188 -12.68 2.19 0.28
CA LYS A 188 -12.88 3.05 -0.90
C LYS A 188 -14.33 3.49 -1.04
N THR A 189 -14.53 4.52 -1.86
CA THR A 189 -15.85 5.04 -2.20
C THR A 189 -16.06 4.87 -3.69
N GLU A 190 -17.15 4.23 -4.08
CA GLU A 190 -17.57 4.13 -5.47
C GLU A 190 -18.10 5.48 -5.96
N VAL A 191 -17.91 5.77 -7.24
CA VAL A 191 -18.44 6.99 -7.86
C VAL A 191 -19.95 6.93 -7.94
N VAL A 192 -20.59 8.01 -7.49
CA VAL A 192 -22.04 8.23 -7.64
C VAL A 192 -22.24 9.42 -8.57
N ALA A 193 -22.89 9.22 -9.73
CA ALA A 193 -23.01 10.25 -10.76
C ALA A 193 -23.69 11.53 -10.26
N SER A 194 -24.66 11.41 -9.34
CA SER A 194 -25.39 12.52 -8.73
C SER A 194 -24.67 13.18 -7.54
N ASP A 195 -23.52 12.62 -7.11
CA ASP A 195 -22.77 13.10 -5.94
C ASP A 195 -21.32 13.42 -6.33
N ALA A 196 -21.08 14.70 -6.60
CA ALA A 196 -19.76 15.19 -6.97
C ALA A 196 -18.69 14.98 -5.86
N THR A 197 -19.09 14.78 -4.62
CA THR A 197 -18.14 14.53 -3.51
C THR A 197 -17.51 13.15 -3.58
N THR A 198 -18.03 12.23 -4.39
CA THR A 198 -17.42 10.93 -4.66
C THR A 198 -16.39 10.97 -5.80
N GLN A 199 -16.14 12.16 -6.36
CA GLN A 199 -15.36 12.36 -7.58
C GLN A 199 -14.15 13.27 -7.33
N TYR A 200 -12.98 12.84 -7.80
CA TYR A 200 -11.78 13.67 -7.84
C TYR A 200 -11.85 14.64 -9.04
N PRO A 201 -11.43 15.92 -8.92
CA PRO A 201 -10.78 16.54 -7.76
C PRO A 201 -11.74 17.29 -6.80
N ASN A 202 -13.04 17.08 -6.90
CA ASN A 202 -14.04 17.84 -6.14
C ASN A 202 -13.93 17.60 -4.62
N SER A 203 -13.48 16.42 -4.23
CA SER A 203 -13.33 16.02 -2.83
C SER A 203 -12.20 14.99 -2.65
N TYR A 204 -11.85 14.74 -1.40
CA TYR A 204 -10.89 13.71 -0.96
C TYR A 204 -11.41 13.01 0.28
N MET A 205 -11.04 11.75 0.46
CA MET A 205 -11.08 11.08 1.76
C MET A 205 -9.78 11.38 2.50
N GLU A 206 -9.85 11.73 3.76
CA GLU A 206 -8.70 12.23 4.52
C GLU A 206 -8.34 11.27 5.67
N ASN A 207 -7.05 11.12 5.94
CA ASN A 207 -6.49 10.52 7.13
C ASN A 207 -6.99 9.10 7.44
N LEU A 208 -6.28 8.10 6.99
CA LEU A 208 -6.55 6.70 7.32
C LEU A 208 -5.32 6.10 8.00
N LEU A 209 -5.47 5.62 9.22
CA LEU A 209 -4.46 4.88 9.96
C LEU A 209 -4.91 3.43 10.11
N ILE A 210 -4.06 2.48 9.67
CA ILE A 210 -4.28 1.03 9.83
C ILE A 210 -3.04 0.46 10.48
N HIS A 211 -3.14 0.04 11.75
CA HIS A 211 -1.96 -0.45 12.46
C HIS A 211 -2.28 -1.50 13.54
N ASP A 212 -1.28 -2.30 13.87
CA ASP A 212 -1.38 -3.36 14.86
C ASP A 212 -2.52 -4.36 14.55
N VAL A 213 -2.87 -4.50 13.27
CA VAL A 213 -3.92 -5.40 12.77
C VAL A 213 -3.29 -6.73 12.34
N SER A 214 -3.97 -7.83 12.64
CA SER A 214 -3.63 -9.16 12.12
C SER A 214 -4.67 -9.60 11.11
N ILE A 215 -4.25 -9.86 9.86
CA ILE A 215 -5.16 -10.32 8.78
C ILE A 215 -4.67 -11.67 8.27
N SER A 216 -5.58 -12.66 8.16
CA SER A 216 -5.19 -13.98 7.69
C SER A 216 -6.27 -14.71 6.91
N GLY A 217 -5.85 -15.50 5.92
CA GLY A 217 -6.70 -16.47 5.21
C GLY A 217 -7.80 -15.87 4.34
N THR A 218 -7.63 -14.65 3.82
CA THR A 218 -8.59 -14.01 2.92
C THR A 218 -8.57 -14.67 1.54
N PHE A 219 -9.71 -14.73 0.87
CA PHE A 219 -9.79 -15.28 -0.48
C PHE A 219 -9.25 -14.32 -1.55
N ASN A 220 -9.43 -13.02 -1.36
CA ASN A 220 -8.89 -11.95 -2.22
C ASN A 220 -7.73 -11.25 -1.49
N GLU A 221 -7.65 -9.92 -1.57
CA GLU A 221 -6.67 -9.10 -0.89
C GLU A 221 -6.86 -9.13 0.64
N ALA A 222 -5.76 -9.07 1.39
CA ALA A 222 -5.90 -8.84 2.82
C ALA A 222 -6.30 -7.37 3.09
N MET A 223 -5.70 -6.41 2.38
CA MET A 223 -6.11 -5.01 2.40
C MET A 223 -6.32 -4.48 0.98
N TYR A 224 -7.42 -3.76 0.74
CA TYR A 224 -7.72 -3.05 -0.50
C TYR A 224 -8.12 -1.61 -0.19
N ILE A 225 -7.19 -0.67 -0.37
CA ILE A 225 -7.33 0.73 0.01
C ILE A 225 -7.30 1.62 -1.23
N GLY A 226 -8.36 2.42 -1.41
CA GLY A 226 -8.52 3.31 -2.55
C GLY A 226 -9.00 2.60 -3.82
N HIS A 227 -9.21 3.35 -4.88
CA HIS A 227 -9.88 2.89 -6.09
C HIS A 227 -8.88 2.62 -7.23
N THR A 228 -8.79 1.40 -7.72
CA THR A 228 -7.86 1.01 -8.80
C THR A 228 -8.24 1.51 -10.17
N ALA A 229 -9.53 1.75 -10.45
CA ALA A 229 -9.95 2.29 -11.73
C ALA A 229 -9.43 3.72 -11.93
N THR A 230 -8.87 4.00 -13.09
CA THR A 230 -8.40 5.34 -13.45
C THR A 230 -9.58 6.30 -13.62
N TYR A 231 -10.66 5.82 -14.19
CA TYR A 231 -11.90 6.55 -14.41
C TYR A 231 -13.10 5.67 -14.05
N TRP A 232 -14.24 6.29 -13.95
CA TRP A 232 -15.55 5.67 -13.79
C TRP A 232 -16.45 6.17 -14.91
N ASP A 233 -17.04 5.26 -15.67
CA ASP A 233 -18.07 5.58 -16.64
C ASP A 233 -19.39 5.78 -15.89
N MET A 234 -19.80 7.04 -15.75
CA MET A 234 -21.02 7.40 -15.04
C MET A 234 -22.30 7.05 -15.80
N THR A 235 -22.18 6.80 -17.10
CA THR A 235 -23.33 6.40 -17.95
C THR A 235 -23.70 4.93 -17.77
N THR A 236 -22.68 4.08 -17.73
CA THR A 236 -22.85 2.62 -17.53
C THR A 236 -22.70 2.19 -16.09
N ASN A 237 -22.29 3.11 -15.20
CA ASN A 237 -21.97 2.88 -13.80
C ASN A 237 -20.92 1.77 -13.62
N ALA A 238 -19.80 1.89 -14.33
CA ALA A 238 -18.76 0.87 -14.37
C ALA A 238 -17.34 1.45 -14.30
N PRO A 239 -16.37 0.71 -13.72
CA PRO A 239 -14.98 1.13 -13.71
C PRO A 239 -14.38 1.12 -15.12
N TYR A 240 -13.51 2.09 -15.41
CA TYR A 240 -12.78 2.19 -16.66
C TYR A 240 -11.27 2.34 -16.38
N TYR A 241 -10.48 1.45 -16.95
CA TYR A 241 -9.04 1.36 -16.68
C TYR A 241 -8.16 1.95 -17.80
N GLY A 242 -8.76 2.34 -18.92
CA GLY A 242 -8.05 2.87 -20.08
C GLY A 242 -7.69 4.35 -20.01
N ALA A 243 -6.98 4.82 -21.03
CA ALA A 243 -6.69 6.23 -21.21
C ALA A 243 -7.94 7.01 -21.73
N PRO A 244 -7.99 8.36 -21.53
CA PRO A 244 -9.10 9.18 -22.05
C PRO A 244 -9.33 9.09 -23.57
N SER A 245 -8.29 8.78 -24.34
CA SER A 245 -8.40 8.55 -25.79
C SER A 245 -9.30 7.37 -26.16
N GLY A 246 -9.58 6.48 -25.22
CA GLY A 246 -10.48 5.33 -25.40
C GLY A 246 -11.89 5.55 -24.84
N PHE A 247 -12.25 6.76 -24.45
CA PHE A 247 -13.60 7.06 -23.97
C PHE A 247 -14.63 6.86 -25.09
N THR A 248 -15.75 6.24 -24.74
CA THR A 248 -16.87 6.09 -25.67
C THR A 248 -17.58 7.42 -25.86
N SER A 249 -17.79 7.80 -27.13
CA SER A 249 -18.47 9.06 -27.48
C SER A 249 -19.87 9.12 -26.84
N GLY A 250 -20.20 10.25 -26.21
CA GLY A 250 -21.50 10.49 -25.57
C GLY A 250 -21.60 9.94 -24.14
N GLN A 251 -20.60 9.20 -23.64
CA GLN A 251 -20.55 8.77 -22.24
C GLN A 251 -19.82 9.82 -21.38
N GLN A 252 -20.15 9.84 -20.09
CA GLN A 252 -19.54 10.73 -19.10
C GLN A 252 -18.61 9.95 -18.19
N TYR A 253 -17.44 10.52 -17.95
CA TYR A 253 -16.41 9.89 -17.11
C TYR A 253 -15.99 10.83 -15.98
N ALA A 254 -15.80 10.27 -14.79
CA ALA A 254 -15.20 10.95 -13.65
C ALA A 254 -14.04 10.11 -13.12
N GLN A 255 -13.11 10.75 -12.43
CA GLN A 255 -12.13 10.01 -11.65
C GLN A 255 -12.70 9.71 -10.26
N PRO A 256 -12.57 8.47 -9.76
CA PRO A 256 -12.96 8.16 -8.38
C PRO A 256 -12.20 9.04 -7.39
N ILE A 257 -12.83 9.35 -6.27
CA ILE A 257 -12.24 10.11 -5.16
C ILE A 257 -10.90 9.49 -4.71
N LYS A 258 -9.94 10.30 -4.30
CA LYS A 258 -8.64 9.88 -3.76
C LYS A 258 -8.63 9.95 -2.24
N TRP A 259 -7.80 9.14 -1.64
CA TRP A 259 -7.35 9.35 -0.26
C TRP A 259 -6.22 10.36 -0.17
N ARG A 260 -6.10 11.02 1.00
CA ARG A 260 -4.91 11.75 1.44
C ARG A 260 -4.46 11.25 2.81
N ASN A 261 -3.14 11.25 3.04
CA ASN A 261 -2.53 10.92 4.33
C ASN A 261 -2.94 9.53 4.84
N VAL A 262 -2.55 8.50 4.12
CA VAL A 262 -2.79 7.10 4.53
C VAL A 262 -1.51 6.52 5.11
N LYS A 263 -1.62 5.90 6.31
CA LYS A 263 -0.54 5.15 6.95
C LYS A 263 -0.98 3.75 7.27
N ILE A 264 -0.18 2.77 6.82
CA ILE A 264 -0.41 1.33 7.05
C ILE A 264 0.85 0.79 7.70
N TYR A 265 0.80 0.46 9.01
CA TYR A 265 2.03 0.13 9.72
C TYR A 265 1.84 -0.89 10.85
N ASN A 266 2.91 -1.62 11.17
CA ASN A 266 2.94 -2.63 12.24
C ASN A 266 1.86 -3.70 12.11
N ASN A 267 1.44 -4.03 10.89
CA ASN A 267 0.43 -5.05 10.65
C ASN A 267 1.09 -6.39 10.33
N SER A 268 0.39 -7.48 10.66
CA SER A 268 0.75 -8.83 10.26
C SER A 268 -0.28 -9.37 9.28
N VAL A 269 0.15 -9.66 8.05
CA VAL A 269 -0.70 -10.15 6.96
C VAL A 269 -0.21 -11.53 6.52
N SER A 270 -1.10 -12.52 6.42
CA SER A 270 -0.73 -13.87 6.00
C SER A 270 -1.85 -14.59 5.25
N GLY A 271 -1.50 -15.30 4.18
CA GLY A 271 -2.41 -16.22 3.51
C GLY A 271 -3.51 -15.52 2.69
N SER A 272 -3.24 -14.37 2.08
CA SER A 272 -4.18 -13.78 1.13
C SER A 272 -4.19 -14.52 -0.21
N GLY A 273 -5.35 -14.62 -0.83
CA GLY A 273 -5.51 -15.26 -2.15
C GLY A 273 -4.96 -14.40 -3.28
N ALA A 274 -4.98 -13.09 -3.11
CA ALA A 274 -4.44 -12.06 -4.01
C ALA A 274 -3.38 -11.22 -3.27
N ASP A 275 -3.35 -9.90 -3.48
CA ASP A 275 -2.37 -9.02 -2.83
C ASP A 275 -2.41 -9.10 -1.29
N GLY A 276 -1.26 -8.89 -0.67
CA GLY A 276 -1.18 -8.68 0.77
C GLY A 276 -1.74 -7.31 1.14
N ILE A 277 -1.09 -6.24 0.72
CA ILE A 277 -1.52 -4.86 0.92
C ILE A 277 -1.64 -4.20 -0.45
N GLN A 278 -2.86 -4.01 -0.93
CA GLN A 278 -3.16 -3.30 -2.17
C GLN A 278 -3.60 -1.87 -1.87
N THR A 279 -2.95 -0.90 -2.50
CA THR A 279 -3.26 0.52 -2.37
C THR A 279 -3.42 1.17 -3.73
N SER A 280 -4.29 2.17 -3.87
CA SER A 280 -4.51 2.89 -5.13
C SER A 280 -5.15 4.26 -4.89
N ALA A 281 -4.95 5.21 -5.79
CA ALA A 281 -5.54 6.54 -5.73
C ALA A 281 -5.33 7.23 -4.37
N ILE A 282 -4.09 7.30 -3.91
CA ILE A 282 -3.71 7.89 -2.62
C ILE A 282 -2.66 8.99 -2.84
N ASP A 283 -2.83 10.14 -2.24
CA ASP A 283 -1.81 11.19 -2.16
C ASP A 283 -1.23 11.24 -0.73
N GLY A 284 0.07 10.96 -0.58
CA GLY A 284 0.70 10.82 0.72
C GLY A 284 0.42 9.45 1.36
N LEU A 285 1.05 8.39 0.82
CA LEU A 285 0.97 7.03 1.32
C LEU A 285 2.25 6.65 2.07
N GLU A 286 2.11 6.12 3.27
CA GLU A 286 3.21 5.55 4.04
C GLU A 286 2.86 4.11 4.44
N VAL A 287 3.72 3.14 4.04
CA VAL A 287 3.56 1.71 4.36
C VAL A 287 4.83 1.24 5.04
N TYR A 288 4.78 0.92 6.35
CA TYR A 288 6.01 0.60 7.08
C TYR A 288 5.81 -0.35 8.26
N GLY A 289 6.87 -1.06 8.61
CA GLY A 289 6.87 -1.97 9.75
C GLY A 289 5.89 -3.14 9.62
N ASN A 290 5.39 -3.43 8.42
CA ASN A 290 4.46 -4.54 8.22
C ASN A 290 5.22 -5.84 7.93
N GLU A 291 4.68 -6.95 8.43
CA GLU A 291 5.07 -8.30 8.02
C GLU A 291 4.00 -8.87 7.08
N VAL A 292 4.40 -9.24 5.86
CA VAL A 292 3.50 -9.80 4.85
C VAL A 292 4.05 -11.15 4.39
N THR A 293 3.26 -12.21 4.58
CA THR A 293 3.66 -13.58 4.27
C THR A 293 2.60 -14.33 3.48
N ASN A 294 3.02 -15.29 2.68
CA ASN A 294 2.11 -16.25 2.02
C ASN A 294 0.96 -15.56 1.26
N TRP A 295 1.23 -14.50 0.52
CA TRP A 295 0.27 -13.82 -0.33
C TRP A 295 0.18 -14.47 -1.71
N ALA A 296 -0.85 -14.08 -2.50
CA ALA A 296 -1.12 -14.58 -3.85
C ALA A 296 -1.27 -16.10 -3.92
N THR A 297 -1.91 -16.70 -2.92
CA THR A 297 -2.09 -18.15 -2.82
C THR A 297 -2.96 -18.74 -3.93
N LYS A 298 -3.71 -17.92 -4.68
CA LYS A 298 -4.42 -18.32 -5.90
C LYS A 298 -3.53 -18.38 -7.15
N HIS A 299 -2.30 -17.90 -7.06
CA HIS A 299 -1.34 -17.80 -8.17
C HIS A 299 -1.88 -17.02 -9.37
N GLY A 300 -2.71 -16.02 -9.14
CA GLY A 300 -3.20 -15.11 -10.17
C GLY A 300 -2.10 -14.17 -10.65
N SER A 301 -2.06 -13.85 -11.94
CA SER A 301 -0.99 -13.03 -12.53
C SER A 301 -1.23 -11.52 -12.41
N ALA A 302 -2.43 -11.09 -12.04
CA ALA A 302 -2.82 -9.68 -12.04
C ALA A 302 -2.68 -9.03 -10.65
N ASP A 303 -3.10 -9.74 -9.61
CA ASP A 303 -3.16 -9.23 -8.24
C ASP A 303 -2.28 -10.14 -7.37
N ALA A 304 -0.99 -9.88 -7.40
CA ALA A 304 0.02 -10.77 -6.81
C ALA A 304 1.14 -10.03 -6.06
N GLY A 305 0.92 -8.79 -5.64
CA GLY A 305 1.91 -8.02 -4.86
C GLY A 305 1.83 -8.34 -3.37
N GLY A 306 2.98 -8.58 -2.72
CA GLY A 306 3.03 -8.56 -1.26
C GLY A 306 2.59 -7.18 -0.75
N ILE A 307 3.20 -6.13 -1.32
CA ILE A 307 2.73 -4.75 -1.24
C ILE A 307 2.53 -4.25 -2.67
N LEU A 308 1.32 -3.81 -3.01
CA LEU A 308 0.99 -3.25 -4.31
C LEU A 308 0.65 -1.76 -4.18
N ILE A 309 1.37 -0.92 -4.94
CA ILE A 309 1.09 0.50 -5.12
C ILE A 309 0.45 0.68 -6.48
N GLY A 310 -0.83 0.91 -6.50
CA GLY A 310 -1.65 0.99 -7.71
C GLY A 310 -1.79 2.39 -8.28
N GLY A 311 -2.58 2.52 -9.33
CA GLY A 311 -2.74 3.72 -10.14
C GLY A 311 -3.19 4.96 -9.38
N ARG A 312 -2.83 6.13 -9.88
CA ARG A 312 -3.17 7.45 -9.34
C ARG A 312 -2.64 7.73 -7.92
N THR A 313 -1.72 6.90 -7.44
CA THR A 313 -1.04 7.12 -6.15
C THR A 313 0.13 8.08 -6.34
N THR A 314 0.33 8.99 -5.41
CA THR A 314 1.41 9.99 -5.43
C THR A 314 2.07 10.08 -4.05
N ASN A 315 3.33 10.52 -4.01
CA ASN A 315 4.07 10.79 -2.77
C ASN A 315 4.08 9.61 -1.79
N THR A 316 4.59 8.46 -2.27
CA THR A 316 4.61 7.21 -1.51
C THR A 316 5.94 6.99 -0.81
N ASN A 317 5.90 6.44 0.41
CA ASN A 317 7.06 5.95 1.14
C ASN A 317 6.76 4.54 1.67
N VAL A 318 7.42 3.53 1.09
CA VAL A 318 7.35 2.11 1.51
C VAL A 318 8.64 1.76 2.20
N HIS A 319 8.62 1.53 3.53
CA HIS A 319 9.88 1.35 4.25
C HIS A 319 9.76 0.43 5.47
N ASP A 320 10.87 -0.14 5.86
CA ASP A 320 10.98 -0.97 7.06
C ASP A 320 9.99 -2.15 7.10
N ASN A 321 9.53 -2.62 5.93
CA ASN A 321 8.65 -3.78 5.85
C ASN A 321 9.45 -5.08 5.72
N TYR A 322 8.87 -6.16 6.21
CA TYR A 322 9.33 -7.52 6.02
C TYR A 322 8.31 -8.31 5.20
N VAL A 323 8.63 -8.54 3.91
CA VAL A 323 7.75 -9.23 2.96
C VAL A 323 8.44 -10.50 2.48
N HIS A 324 7.82 -11.66 2.71
CA HIS A 324 8.50 -12.93 2.49
C HIS A 324 7.58 -14.15 2.34
N ASP A 325 8.14 -15.21 1.76
CA ASP A 325 7.51 -16.53 1.65
C ASP A 325 6.15 -16.50 0.93
N GLY A 326 6.02 -15.69 -0.15
CA GLY A 326 4.83 -15.59 -0.98
C GLY A 326 5.04 -16.05 -2.42
N TRP A 327 3.96 -16.07 -3.21
CA TRP A 327 4.07 -16.47 -4.60
C TRP A 327 4.39 -15.31 -5.54
N GLY A 328 3.79 -14.15 -5.34
CA GLY A 328 3.86 -13.02 -6.25
C GLY A 328 5.09 -12.13 -6.09
N GLU A 329 5.06 -10.94 -6.68
CA GLU A 329 6.09 -9.92 -6.46
C GLU A 329 6.10 -9.46 -5.00
N LEU A 330 7.28 -9.19 -4.46
CA LEU A 330 7.40 -8.71 -3.07
C LEU A 330 6.88 -7.29 -2.92
N CYS A 331 7.22 -6.40 -3.86
CA CYS A 331 6.66 -5.06 -3.96
C CYS A 331 6.38 -4.72 -5.43
N GLN A 332 5.13 -4.40 -5.72
CA GLN A 332 4.67 -4.06 -7.05
C GLN A 332 4.23 -2.60 -7.12
N PHE A 333 4.71 -1.88 -8.11
CA PHE A 333 4.29 -0.53 -8.44
C PHE A 333 3.67 -0.55 -9.84
N TYR A 334 2.35 -0.48 -9.93
CA TYR A 334 1.63 -0.77 -11.18
C TYR A 334 0.78 0.41 -11.67
N GLY A 335 1.11 0.90 -12.87
CA GLY A 335 0.35 1.96 -13.53
C GLY A 335 0.22 3.22 -12.70
N SER A 336 1.20 3.49 -11.87
CA SER A 336 1.09 4.36 -10.72
C SER A 336 1.91 5.61 -10.92
N GLY A 337 1.58 6.60 -10.16
CA GLY A 337 2.23 7.89 -10.22
C GLY A 337 1.60 8.80 -11.26
N GLU A 338 1.42 10.00 -10.86
CA GLU A 338 1.07 11.12 -11.72
C GLU A 338 2.38 11.82 -12.14
N ASN A 339 2.37 12.52 -13.26
CA ASN A 339 3.54 13.22 -13.76
C ASN A 339 4.22 14.06 -12.68
N GLY A 340 5.52 13.87 -12.51
CA GLY A 340 6.35 14.60 -11.55
C GLY A 340 6.26 14.09 -10.10
N ALA A 341 5.49 13.06 -9.82
CA ALA A 341 5.43 12.48 -8.47
C ALA A 341 6.73 11.75 -8.11
N THR A 342 7.06 11.73 -6.82
CA THR A 342 8.21 11.00 -6.28
C THR A 342 7.74 9.92 -5.33
N HIS A 343 8.30 8.72 -5.46
CA HIS A 343 8.02 7.57 -4.63
C HIS A 343 9.32 6.99 -4.09
N ILE A 344 9.30 6.48 -2.86
CA ILE A 344 10.46 5.91 -2.21
C ILE A 344 10.12 4.50 -1.70
N ILE A 345 10.95 3.52 -2.07
CA ILE A 345 10.93 2.16 -1.54
C ILE A 345 12.28 1.95 -0.86
N LYS A 346 12.33 2.00 0.47
CA LYS A 346 13.60 1.99 1.19
C LYS A 346 13.61 1.10 2.41
N ASN A 347 14.78 0.58 2.74
CA ASN A 347 15.03 -0.17 3.98
C ASN A 347 14.02 -1.30 4.24
N ASN A 348 13.57 -2.00 3.17
CA ASN A 348 12.74 -3.16 3.30
C ASN A 348 13.57 -4.43 3.22
N LEU A 349 13.14 -5.49 3.92
CA LEU A 349 13.60 -6.84 3.71
C LEU A 349 12.57 -7.61 2.87
N PHE A 350 12.94 -7.90 1.64
CA PHE A 350 12.17 -8.62 0.62
C PHE A 350 12.84 -9.95 0.33
N ARG A 351 12.18 -11.09 0.55
CA ARG A 351 12.80 -12.39 0.29
C ARG A 351 11.80 -13.51 -0.03
N ASP A 352 12.31 -14.55 -0.65
CA ASP A 352 11.63 -15.84 -0.80
C ASP A 352 10.27 -15.77 -1.48
N ASN A 353 10.28 -15.48 -2.77
CA ASN A 353 9.08 -15.49 -3.61
C ASN A 353 9.32 -16.26 -4.92
N GLN A 354 8.27 -16.39 -5.75
CA GLN A 354 8.36 -17.08 -7.03
C GLN A 354 8.46 -16.12 -8.23
N LEU A 355 8.07 -14.86 -8.06
CA LEU A 355 8.12 -13.83 -9.11
C LEU A 355 9.23 -12.80 -8.82
N ASP A 356 9.10 -11.56 -9.28
CA ASP A 356 10.11 -10.52 -9.11
C ASP A 356 10.19 -9.99 -7.66
N GLY A 357 11.31 -9.41 -7.31
CA GLY A 357 11.48 -8.73 -6.04
C GLY A 357 10.71 -7.43 -6.00
N VAL A 358 11.23 -6.37 -6.61
CA VAL A 358 10.54 -5.09 -6.81
C VAL A 358 10.22 -4.94 -8.30
N SER A 359 8.95 -4.78 -8.65
CA SER A 359 8.50 -4.66 -10.03
C SER A 359 7.83 -3.31 -10.27
N LEU A 360 8.45 -2.45 -11.08
CA LEU A 360 7.87 -1.19 -11.54
C LEU A 360 7.28 -1.37 -12.92
N ARG A 361 5.99 -1.07 -13.08
CA ARG A 361 5.26 -1.22 -14.34
C ARG A 361 4.53 0.07 -14.69
N GLY A 362 5.13 0.89 -15.58
CA GLY A 362 4.51 2.11 -16.07
C GLY A 362 4.36 3.19 -14.99
N THR A 363 5.42 3.93 -14.74
CA THR A 363 5.42 5.00 -13.73
C THR A 363 5.04 6.37 -14.30
N ASN A 364 4.72 6.47 -15.59
CA ASN A 364 4.58 7.75 -16.31
C ASN A 364 5.86 8.59 -16.15
N ASN A 365 5.75 9.86 -15.76
CA ASN A 365 6.89 10.72 -15.41
C ASN A 365 7.21 10.71 -13.90
N ALA A 366 6.67 9.79 -13.14
CA ALA A 366 7.01 9.65 -11.75
C ALA A 366 8.41 9.02 -11.59
N VAL A 367 9.11 9.40 -10.53
CA VAL A 367 10.40 8.83 -10.16
C VAL A 367 10.22 7.93 -8.94
N VAL A 368 10.59 6.67 -9.06
CA VAL A 368 10.67 5.75 -7.94
C VAL A 368 12.13 5.58 -7.54
N GLN A 369 12.42 5.85 -6.29
CA GLN A 369 13.72 5.63 -5.65
C GLN A 369 13.67 4.31 -4.87
N ILE A 370 14.47 3.33 -5.29
CA ILE A 370 14.61 2.03 -4.62
C ILE A 370 15.96 2.03 -3.93
N VAL A 371 15.98 2.17 -2.59
CA VAL A 371 17.19 2.50 -1.84
C VAL A 371 17.33 1.64 -0.58
N ASN A 372 18.51 1.10 -0.33
CA ASN A 372 18.84 0.38 0.91
C ASN A 372 17.91 -0.81 1.21
N ASN A 373 17.33 -1.47 0.20
CA ASN A 373 16.57 -2.68 0.43
C ASN A 373 17.48 -3.93 0.36
N THR A 374 17.15 -4.95 1.12
CA THR A 374 17.69 -6.29 0.91
C THR A 374 16.63 -7.12 0.17
N ILE A 375 16.99 -7.62 -1.02
CA ILE A 375 16.14 -8.38 -1.94
C ILE A 375 16.82 -9.73 -2.16
N ALA A 376 16.31 -10.81 -1.57
CA ALA A 376 17.04 -12.07 -1.48
C ALA A 376 16.22 -13.30 -1.89
N ARG A 377 16.86 -14.23 -2.59
CA ARG A 377 16.29 -15.52 -3.03
C ARG A 377 14.99 -15.33 -3.83
N ILE A 378 15.11 -14.65 -4.95
CA ILE A 378 14.00 -14.22 -5.81
C ILE A 378 13.81 -15.20 -6.96
N GLY A 379 12.59 -15.69 -7.16
CA GLY A 379 12.26 -16.59 -8.26
C GLY A 379 12.28 -15.93 -9.64
N GLY A 380 12.09 -14.62 -9.70
CA GLY A 380 12.24 -13.76 -10.89
C GLY A 380 13.51 -12.91 -10.84
N VAL A 381 13.42 -11.67 -11.32
CA VAL A 381 14.51 -10.69 -11.23
C VAL A 381 14.42 -9.89 -9.93
N GLY A 382 15.56 -9.42 -9.42
CA GLY A 382 15.60 -8.65 -8.19
C GLY A 382 14.79 -7.37 -8.28
N ILE A 383 15.09 -6.54 -9.30
CA ILE A 383 14.36 -5.31 -9.59
C ILE A 383 14.02 -5.28 -11.07
N ARG A 384 12.73 -5.16 -11.41
CA ARG A 384 12.24 -4.98 -12.77
C ARG A 384 11.80 -3.54 -12.99
N ILE A 385 12.24 -2.94 -14.11
CA ILE A 385 11.83 -1.61 -14.55
C ILE A 385 11.24 -1.73 -15.94
N ASN A 386 9.91 -1.74 -16.01
CA ASN A 386 9.16 -1.87 -17.25
C ASN A 386 8.57 -0.50 -17.63
N GLY A 387 9.00 0.04 -18.76
CA GLY A 387 8.53 1.31 -19.32
C GLY A 387 7.11 1.29 -19.90
N TYR A 388 6.35 0.24 -19.60
CA TYR A 388 4.95 0.11 -19.97
C TYR A 388 4.15 1.37 -19.59
N LEU A 389 3.28 1.84 -20.45
CA LEU A 389 2.50 3.08 -20.32
C LEU A 389 3.33 4.39 -20.27
N GLY A 390 4.53 4.41 -20.87
CA GLY A 390 5.23 5.65 -21.17
C GLY A 390 6.09 6.20 -20.03
N MET A 391 6.86 5.36 -19.37
CA MET A 391 7.90 5.81 -18.44
C MET A 391 8.93 6.66 -19.20
N THR A 392 9.10 7.91 -18.80
CA THR A 392 10.05 8.85 -19.43
C THR A 392 11.21 9.25 -18.51
N ALA A 393 11.03 9.15 -17.19
CA ALA A 393 12.09 9.45 -16.22
C ALA A 393 12.88 8.19 -15.86
N PRO A 394 14.23 8.26 -15.75
CA PRO A 394 15.01 7.17 -15.19
C PRO A 394 14.63 6.89 -13.75
N GLN A 395 14.46 5.61 -13.40
CA GLN A 395 14.23 5.20 -12.03
C GLN A 395 15.55 5.11 -11.27
N VAL A 396 15.55 5.41 -9.97
CA VAL A 396 16.77 5.50 -9.16
C VAL A 396 16.92 4.23 -8.31
N VAL A 397 18.05 3.54 -8.45
CA VAL A 397 18.30 2.27 -7.75
C VAL A 397 19.67 2.31 -7.08
N ASN A 398 19.71 2.54 -5.75
CA ASN A 398 20.93 2.81 -5.01
C ASN A 398 21.05 1.96 -3.75
N SER A 399 22.24 1.50 -3.43
CA SER A 399 22.61 0.88 -2.14
C SER A 399 21.73 -0.33 -1.77
N ASN A 400 21.12 -1.03 -2.75
CA ASN A 400 20.37 -2.24 -2.47
C ASN A 400 21.29 -3.44 -2.43
N ALA A 401 20.99 -4.41 -1.56
CA ALA A 401 21.57 -5.74 -1.57
C ALA A 401 20.65 -6.68 -2.36
N ILE A 402 21.06 -7.09 -3.55
CA ILE A 402 20.30 -8.01 -4.40
C ILE A 402 21.03 -9.35 -4.40
N ILE A 403 20.45 -10.34 -3.73
CA ILE A 403 21.10 -11.61 -3.38
C ILE A 403 20.35 -12.77 -4.03
N GLN A 404 21.05 -13.56 -4.81
CA GLN A 404 20.52 -14.78 -5.41
C GLN A 404 19.18 -14.57 -6.14
N PRO A 405 19.12 -13.70 -7.16
CA PRO A 405 17.96 -13.59 -8.03
C PRO A 405 17.85 -14.82 -8.94
N ARG A 406 16.86 -14.83 -9.83
CA ARG A 406 16.56 -15.94 -10.75
C ARG A 406 17.79 -16.64 -11.33
N THR A 407 17.79 -17.99 -11.25
CA THR A 407 18.81 -18.83 -11.85
C THR A 407 18.20 -19.77 -12.88
N THR A 408 19.00 -20.16 -13.89
CA THR A 408 18.68 -21.27 -14.80
C THR A 408 19.85 -22.24 -14.78
N GLY A 409 19.60 -23.49 -14.44
CA GLY A 409 20.63 -24.52 -14.34
C GLY A 409 21.78 -24.17 -13.37
N GLY A 410 21.48 -23.38 -12.32
CA GLY A 410 22.47 -22.91 -11.34
C GLY A 410 23.23 -21.63 -11.74
N THR A 411 22.94 -21.05 -12.90
CA THR A 411 23.58 -19.81 -13.37
C THR A 411 22.62 -18.63 -13.26
N ILE A 412 23.05 -17.54 -12.62
CA ILE A 412 22.30 -16.29 -12.56
C ILE A 412 22.44 -15.57 -13.91
N TYR A 413 21.31 -15.16 -14.49
CA TYR A 413 21.34 -14.33 -15.69
C TYR A 413 22.04 -13.00 -15.40
N PRO A 414 22.83 -12.45 -16.33
CA PRO A 414 23.54 -11.18 -16.12
C PRO A 414 22.63 -10.01 -15.74
N ASN A 415 21.42 -9.98 -16.26
CA ASN A 415 20.40 -8.95 -15.99
C ASN A 415 19.37 -9.36 -14.92
N ALA A 416 19.58 -10.47 -14.20
CA ALA A 416 18.63 -10.90 -13.16
C ALA A 416 18.63 -10.00 -11.92
N TYR A 417 19.66 -9.22 -11.70
CA TYR A 417 19.71 -8.28 -10.58
C TYR A 417 18.82 -7.06 -10.81
N ILE A 418 19.02 -6.38 -11.93
CA ILE A 418 18.22 -5.22 -12.36
C ILE A 418 17.92 -5.41 -13.84
N TYR A 419 16.65 -5.50 -14.17
CA TYR A 419 16.16 -5.75 -15.51
C TYR A 419 15.31 -4.59 -16.01
N THR A 420 15.62 -4.10 -17.20
CA THR A 420 14.85 -3.02 -17.87
C THR A 420 14.21 -3.56 -19.13
N GLU A 421 12.96 -3.18 -19.39
CA GLU A 421 12.23 -3.56 -20.59
C GLU A 421 11.27 -2.45 -21.06
N ASN A 422 10.79 -2.55 -22.30
CA ASN A 422 9.83 -1.63 -22.91
C ASN A 422 10.23 -0.14 -22.78
N GLY A 423 11.53 0.17 -22.96
CA GLY A 423 12.04 1.53 -22.84
C GLY A 423 12.22 2.06 -21.42
N GLY A 424 12.02 1.22 -20.43
CA GLY A 424 12.35 1.57 -19.04
C GLY A 424 13.84 1.87 -18.85
N THR A 425 14.15 2.90 -18.11
CA THR A 425 15.53 3.34 -17.84
C THR A 425 15.81 3.41 -16.34
N VAL A 426 17.08 3.22 -15.99
CA VAL A 426 17.53 3.21 -14.59
C VAL A 426 18.78 4.05 -14.44
N THR A 427 18.87 4.78 -13.31
CA THR A 427 20.11 5.36 -12.81
C THR A 427 20.53 4.55 -11.59
N GLU A 428 21.63 3.79 -11.74
CA GLU A 428 22.23 3.04 -10.63
C GLU A 428 23.24 3.91 -9.87
N GLY A 429 23.27 3.73 -8.55
CA GLY A 429 24.26 4.35 -7.70
C GLY A 429 25.69 3.86 -8.00
N THR A 430 26.66 4.71 -7.76
CA THR A 430 28.09 4.42 -7.93
C THR A 430 28.87 4.70 -6.64
N GLY A 431 30.10 4.16 -6.53
CA GLY A 431 30.93 4.33 -5.33
C GLY A 431 30.23 3.80 -4.09
N GLY A 432 30.13 4.62 -3.04
CA GLY A 432 29.45 4.27 -1.79
C GLY A 432 27.94 4.07 -1.88
N TYR A 433 27.34 4.36 -3.03
CA TYR A 433 25.91 4.16 -3.29
C TYR A 433 25.64 3.01 -4.28
N ALA A 434 26.67 2.26 -4.65
CA ALA A 434 26.52 1.13 -5.57
C ALA A 434 25.63 0.03 -4.97
N ASN A 435 24.86 -0.64 -5.84
CA ASN A 435 24.11 -1.81 -5.43
C ASN A 435 25.04 -3.02 -5.27
N ALA A 436 24.88 -3.80 -4.23
CA ALA A 436 25.55 -5.08 -4.07
C ALA A 436 24.78 -6.16 -4.84
N LYS A 437 25.44 -6.78 -5.82
CA LYS A 437 24.88 -7.82 -6.69
C LYS A 437 25.57 -9.13 -6.36
N LEU A 438 24.94 -9.98 -5.56
CA LEU A 438 25.56 -11.16 -4.94
C LEU A 438 24.91 -12.46 -5.44
N PRO A 439 25.72 -13.43 -5.92
CA PRO A 439 25.18 -14.64 -6.56
C PRO A 439 24.57 -15.64 -5.58
N THR A 440 24.99 -15.62 -4.31
CA THR A 440 24.51 -16.54 -3.29
C THR A 440 24.37 -15.85 -1.94
N VAL A 441 23.60 -16.45 -1.05
CA VAL A 441 23.50 -16.01 0.35
C VAL A 441 24.86 -16.10 1.05
N ASP A 442 25.64 -17.15 0.75
CA ASP A 442 26.98 -17.32 1.33
C ASP A 442 27.92 -16.17 0.95
N SER A 443 27.84 -15.70 -0.31
CA SER A 443 28.66 -14.56 -0.75
C SER A 443 28.25 -13.23 -0.09
N ALA A 444 27.04 -13.17 0.46
CA ALA A 444 26.55 -12.00 1.19
C ALA A 444 27.04 -11.94 2.65
N LEU A 445 27.44 -13.06 3.22
CA LEU A 445 27.81 -13.19 4.64
C LEU A 445 26.76 -12.54 5.55
N VAL A 446 25.52 -13.03 5.46
CA VAL A 446 24.38 -12.56 6.25
C VAL A 446 23.83 -13.67 7.14
N ASP A 447 23.32 -13.30 8.29
CA ASP A 447 22.57 -14.23 9.17
C ASP A 447 21.11 -14.30 8.70
N ILE A 448 20.76 -15.39 8.02
CA ILE A 448 19.40 -15.61 7.50
C ILE A 448 18.34 -15.79 8.59
N ASN A 449 18.75 -16.19 9.80
CA ASN A 449 17.85 -16.37 10.94
C ASN A 449 17.65 -15.06 11.72
N ASN A 450 18.44 -14.04 11.40
CA ASN A 450 18.34 -12.71 11.99
C ASN A 450 18.14 -11.64 10.91
N TYR A 451 17.04 -11.71 10.19
CA TYR A 451 16.61 -10.72 9.20
C TYR A 451 17.69 -10.37 8.17
N TYR A 452 18.50 -11.32 7.74
CA TYR A 452 19.61 -11.10 6.79
C TYR A 452 20.61 -10.03 7.25
N MET A 453 20.76 -9.87 8.55
CA MET A 453 21.73 -8.92 9.10
C MET A 453 23.16 -9.27 8.67
N PRO A 454 23.94 -8.29 8.24
CA PRO A 454 25.34 -8.50 7.85
C PRO A 454 26.17 -9.04 9.00
N MET A 455 26.92 -10.12 8.75
CA MET A 455 27.93 -10.66 9.66
C MET A 455 29.27 -9.95 9.47
N ALA A 456 30.23 -10.21 10.34
CA ALA A 456 31.59 -9.68 10.22
C ALA A 456 32.21 -10.06 8.86
N GLY A 457 32.78 -9.10 8.16
CA GLY A 457 33.34 -9.29 6.81
C GLY A 457 32.33 -9.26 5.67
N SER A 458 31.05 -9.09 5.95
CA SER A 458 30.02 -8.93 4.90
C SER A 458 30.27 -7.70 4.04
N PRO A 459 30.09 -7.80 2.71
CA PRO A 459 30.10 -6.61 1.83
C PRO A 459 28.90 -5.70 2.05
N LEU A 460 27.93 -6.08 2.90
CA LEU A 460 26.66 -5.39 3.14
C LEU A 460 26.65 -4.54 4.42
N LEU A 461 27.80 -4.33 5.08
CA LEU A 461 27.86 -3.56 6.34
C LEU A 461 27.24 -2.14 6.22
N SER A 462 27.29 -1.52 5.04
CA SER A 462 26.74 -0.18 4.76
C SER A 462 25.58 -0.18 3.76
N ILE A 463 25.15 -1.33 3.25
CA ILE A 463 24.21 -1.50 2.13
C ILE A 463 23.06 -2.40 2.55
N GLY A 464 21.89 -2.18 1.97
CA GLY A 464 20.70 -3.01 2.21
C GLY A 464 19.95 -2.65 3.49
N TYR A 465 18.98 -3.48 3.83
CA TYR A 465 18.11 -3.35 4.99
C TYR A 465 18.89 -3.28 6.31
N LYS A 466 18.45 -2.42 7.20
CA LYS A 466 18.93 -2.28 8.58
C LYS A 466 17.74 -2.34 9.54
N LYS A 467 17.78 -3.27 10.46
CA LYS A 467 16.76 -3.47 11.49
C LYS A 467 16.80 -2.37 12.56
#